data_df5e0820934bb2d86e7ad5deb5348e96
#
_entry.id   df5e0820934bb2d86e7ad5deb5348e96
#
_cell.length_a   1.000
_cell.length_b   1.000
_cell.length_c   1.000
_cell.angle_alpha   90.00
_cell.angle_beta   90.00
_cell.angle_gamma   90.00
#
_symmetry.space_group_name_H-M   'P 1'
#
loop_
_entity.id
_entity.type
_entity.pdbx_description
1 polymer ?
#
loop_
_entity_poly.entity_id
_entity_poly.type
_entity_poly.pdbx_seq_one_letter_code
_entity_poly.pdbx_strand_id
1 'polypeptide(L)'
;MASPTMENQADTDGTVTPALIRRYTTLARQSVGTILVESAYVARQGRMHQTQLGISEEKHLEGLGQLVERVKQEGAAIGIRLSHAGAKTSEELSGEYPVAPSVINFGRDFDSSREFDEGDCEEIILHFIHAAERAEEVGMDFVEINGGDQLLLDQCLSVKFNSRDDGYGPDSIANRMRLATEIVQGIRNRESVHIPIAYYFSVMDKVEDGFTPKDLAATIRVLKKSGVDILHPITVHALNHCFEREKTLIEWTVRSFKPPQIMEGNIKSPQLLQEAGELNIADWYVMDRSIFARPQWFAFLKRKLIT
;
A
#
# COMPACT_ATOMS: atom_id res chain seq x y z
N MET A 1 -9.18 9.05 6.70
CA MET A 1 -8.19 7.97 6.94
C MET A 1 -6.88 8.56 7.42
N ALA A 2 -6.16 7.90 8.32
CA ALA A 2 -4.81 8.28 8.69
C ALA A 2 -3.80 7.69 7.69
N SER A 3 -2.78 8.48 7.30
CA SER A 3 -1.72 8.02 6.39
C SER A 3 -0.93 6.84 6.99
N PRO A 4 -0.70 5.77 6.23
CA PRO A 4 0.05 4.59 6.67
C PRO A 4 1.56 4.90 6.67
N THR A 5 2.00 5.72 7.62
CA THR A 5 3.41 6.06 7.76
C THR A 5 4.17 4.89 8.37
N MET A 6 5.36 4.59 7.86
CA MET A 6 6.29 3.64 8.49
C MET A 6 6.68 4.17 9.87
N GLU A 7 6.08 3.63 10.91
CA GLU A 7 6.40 3.99 12.30
C GLU A 7 7.70 3.31 12.75
N ASN A 8 8.00 2.12 12.20
CA ASN A 8 9.18 1.31 12.53
C ASN A 8 9.32 1.11 14.05
N GLN A 9 8.21 0.79 14.73
CA GLN A 9 8.14 0.57 16.18
C GLN A 9 7.72 -0.85 16.54
N ALA A 10 7.75 -1.77 15.59
CA ALA A 10 7.63 -3.20 15.89
C ALA A 10 8.88 -3.70 16.61
N ASP A 11 8.82 -4.88 17.18
CA ASP A 11 10.01 -5.53 17.71
C ASP A 11 10.93 -6.01 16.56
N THR A 12 12.15 -6.40 16.89
CA THR A 12 13.14 -6.82 15.90
C THR A 12 12.76 -8.09 15.13
N ASP A 13 11.79 -8.84 15.60
CA ASP A 13 11.20 -9.99 14.91
C ASP A 13 9.90 -9.66 14.15
N GLY A 14 9.50 -8.38 14.11
CA GLY A 14 8.30 -7.88 13.42
C GLY A 14 7.01 -7.93 14.24
N THR A 15 7.05 -8.37 15.50
CA THR A 15 5.86 -8.42 16.36
C THR A 15 5.40 -7.04 16.81
N VAL A 16 4.09 -6.91 17.05
CA VAL A 16 3.48 -5.66 17.49
C VAL A 16 3.92 -5.31 18.90
N THR A 17 4.40 -4.09 19.10
CA THR A 17 4.77 -3.57 20.41
C THR A 17 3.62 -2.81 21.08
N PRO A 18 3.65 -2.66 22.43
CA PRO A 18 2.71 -1.77 23.11
C PRO A 18 2.75 -0.32 22.61
N ALA A 19 3.88 0.13 22.04
CA ALA A 19 4.01 1.46 21.45
C ALA A 19 3.16 1.59 20.18
N LEU A 20 3.18 0.60 19.30
CA LEU A 20 2.33 0.57 18.10
C LEU A 20 0.84 0.52 18.47
N ILE A 21 0.44 -0.31 19.43
CA ILE A 21 -0.96 -0.36 19.91
C ILE A 21 -1.39 1.02 20.40
N ARG A 22 -0.60 1.66 21.26
CA ARG A 22 -0.91 3.02 21.75
C ARG A 22 -1.00 4.03 20.61
N ARG A 23 -0.11 3.95 19.63
CA ARG A 23 -0.08 4.85 18.49
C ARG A 23 -1.38 4.81 17.71
N TYR A 24 -1.80 3.63 17.25
CA TYR A 24 -3.00 3.46 16.44
C TYR A 24 -4.30 3.67 17.23
N THR A 25 -4.35 3.23 18.49
CA THR A 25 -5.49 3.51 19.38
C THR A 25 -5.67 5.03 19.62
N THR A 26 -4.57 5.78 19.74
CA THR A 26 -4.63 7.24 19.89
C THR A 26 -5.22 7.90 18.64
N LEU A 27 -4.86 7.43 17.43
CA LEU A 27 -5.47 7.92 16.19
C LEU A 27 -6.97 7.63 16.14
N ALA A 28 -7.39 6.43 16.51
CA ALA A 28 -8.81 6.05 16.55
C ALA A 28 -9.59 6.95 17.53
N ARG A 29 -9.07 7.21 18.73
CA ARG A 29 -9.65 8.15 19.71
C ARG A 29 -9.83 9.56 19.20
N GLN A 30 -9.03 9.98 18.26
CA GLN A 30 -9.16 11.28 17.58
C GLN A 30 -10.27 11.28 16.51
N SER A 31 -11.14 10.27 16.51
CA SER A 31 -12.26 10.13 15.55
C SER A 31 -11.82 9.94 14.10
N VAL A 32 -10.68 9.31 13.89
CA VAL A 32 -10.29 8.81 12.57
C VAL A 32 -11.12 7.57 12.29
N GLY A 33 -12.02 7.64 11.31
CA GLY A 33 -12.97 6.55 11.02
C GLY A 33 -12.32 5.31 10.41
N THR A 34 -11.11 5.45 9.79
CA THR A 34 -10.38 4.33 9.20
C THR A 34 -8.89 4.48 9.45
N ILE A 35 -8.28 3.44 9.98
CA ILE A 35 -6.85 3.32 10.23
C ILE A 35 -6.28 2.35 9.17
N LEU A 36 -5.28 2.79 8.43
CA LEU A 36 -4.44 1.91 7.63
C LEU A 36 -3.12 1.73 8.36
N VAL A 37 -2.85 0.51 8.80
CA VAL A 37 -1.60 0.15 9.47
C VAL A 37 -0.46 0.19 8.46
N GLU A 38 0.73 0.58 8.92
CA GLU A 38 1.96 0.67 8.12
C GLU A 38 2.26 -0.59 7.30
N SER A 39 3.17 -0.45 6.33
CA SER A 39 3.62 -1.55 5.48
C SER A 39 4.21 -2.71 6.29
N ALA A 40 3.46 -3.79 6.43
CA ALA A 40 3.93 -5.04 7.03
C ALA A 40 4.58 -5.92 5.96
N TYR A 41 5.76 -6.48 6.27
CA TYR A 41 6.40 -7.41 5.36
C TYR A 41 5.67 -8.75 5.33
N VAL A 42 5.40 -9.27 4.12
CA VAL A 42 4.74 -10.57 3.90
C VAL A 42 5.69 -11.75 3.93
N ALA A 43 6.98 -11.48 3.75
CA ALA A 43 8.10 -12.41 3.87
C ALA A 43 9.29 -11.69 4.49
N ARG A 44 10.12 -12.40 5.26
CA ARG A 44 11.32 -11.81 5.85
C ARG A 44 12.28 -11.27 4.77
N GLN A 45 12.40 -11.95 3.65
CA GLN A 45 13.14 -11.50 2.48
C GLN A 45 12.71 -10.12 1.97
N GLY A 46 11.42 -9.78 2.12
CA GLY A 46 10.85 -8.49 1.72
C GLY A 46 10.89 -7.39 2.79
N ARG A 47 11.65 -7.55 3.84
CA ARG A 47 11.77 -6.61 4.96
C ARG A 47 12.70 -5.45 4.61
N MET A 48 12.30 -4.20 4.93
CA MET A 48 13.04 -2.98 4.64
C MET A 48 13.70 -2.32 5.85
N HIS A 49 13.31 -2.67 7.07
CA HIS A 49 13.79 -2.02 8.29
C HIS A 49 13.81 -3.00 9.46
N GLN A 50 14.80 -2.89 10.36
CA GLN A 50 14.97 -3.83 11.47
C GLN A 50 13.76 -3.92 12.41
N THR A 51 13.02 -2.84 12.57
CA THR A 51 11.82 -2.76 13.41
C THR A 51 10.54 -2.54 12.60
N GLN A 52 10.53 -3.03 11.36
CA GLN A 52 9.33 -3.04 10.52
C GLN A 52 8.35 -4.08 11.03
N LEU A 53 7.06 -3.74 11.01
CA LEU A 53 5.97 -4.66 11.32
C LEU A 53 5.95 -5.84 10.34
N GLY A 54 5.68 -7.04 10.86
CA GLY A 54 5.55 -8.28 10.10
C GLY A 54 4.13 -8.85 10.13
N ILE A 55 3.81 -9.61 9.07
CA ILE A 55 2.60 -10.46 8.99
C ILE A 55 2.94 -11.81 8.33
N SER A 56 4.24 -12.11 8.21
CA SER A 56 4.75 -13.29 7.51
C SER A 56 4.58 -14.61 8.25
N GLU A 57 4.39 -14.58 9.58
CA GLU A 57 4.42 -15.76 10.44
C GLU A 57 3.30 -15.74 11.47
N GLU A 58 2.94 -16.91 12.01
CA GLU A 58 1.88 -17.06 13.04
C GLU A 58 2.17 -16.28 14.33
N LYS A 59 3.44 -16.13 14.70
CA LYS A 59 3.85 -15.34 15.89
C LYS A 59 3.36 -13.89 15.84
N HIS A 60 3.05 -13.35 14.65
CA HIS A 60 2.54 -11.98 14.50
C HIS A 60 1.06 -11.85 14.86
N LEU A 61 0.28 -12.97 14.81
CA LEU A 61 -1.18 -12.95 14.95
C LEU A 61 -1.64 -12.39 16.29
N GLU A 62 -1.02 -12.80 17.39
CA GLU A 62 -1.43 -12.37 18.73
C GLU A 62 -1.37 -10.83 18.86
N GLY A 63 -0.23 -10.23 18.50
CA GLY A 63 -0.05 -8.79 18.60
C GLY A 63 -0.93 -8.01 17.62
N LEU A 64 -1.11 -8.51 16.39
CA LEU A 64 -2.01 -7.94 15.40
C LEU A 64 -3.47 -8.03 15.87
N GLY A 65 -3.91 -9.16 16.44
CA GLY A 65 -5.25 -9.30 17.00
C GLY A 65 -5.53 -8.32 18.14
N GLN A 66 -4.56 -8.14 19.06
CA GLN A 66 -4.67 -7.12 20.11
C GLN A 66 -4.77 -5.69 19.54
N LEU A 67 -4.01 -5.39 18.50
CA LEU A 67 -4.07 -4.09 17.81
C LEU A 67 -5.45 -3.87 17.20
N VAL A 68 -5.97 -4.85 16.45
CA VAL A 68 -7.32 -4.81 15.83
C VAL A 68 -8.40 -4.56 16.86
N GLU A 69 -8.40 -5.36 17.94
CA GLU A 69 -9.37 -5.24 19.02
C GLU A 69 -9.37 -3.81 19.61
N ARG A 70 -8.18 -3.28 19.94
CA ARG A 70 -8.06 -1.95 20.54
C ARG A 70 -8.51 -0.83 19.63
N VAL A 71 -8.24 -0.91 18.34
CA VAL A 71 -8.68 0.10 17.37
C VAL A 71 -10.18 0.03 17.16
N LYS A 72 -10.75 -1.17 17.03
CA LYS A 72 -12.20 -1.38 16.85
C LYS A 72 -13.01 -0.97 18.08
N GLN A 73 -12.48 -1.14 19.29
CA GLN A 73 -13.12 -0.64 20.53
C GLN A 73 -13.30 0.89 20.52
N GLU A 74 -12.44 1.63 19.82
CA GLU A 74 -12.57 3.09 19.65
C GLU A 74 -13.47 3.48 18.45
N GLY A 75 -14.10 2.50 17.77
CA GLY A 75 -15.06 2.72 16.69
C GLY A 75 -14.46 2.97 15.30
N ALA A 76 -13.17 2.73 15.09
CA ALA A 76 -12.51 2.86 13.78
C ALA A 76 -12.44 1.50 13.06
N ALA A 77 -12.59 1.54 11.73
CA ALA A 77 -12.19 0.44 10.86
C ALA A 77 -10.66 0.37 10.76
N ILE A 78 -10.12 -0.84 10.55
CA ILE A 78 -8.68 -1.06 10.50
C ILE A 78 -8.30 -2.00 9.36
N GLY A 79 -7.33 -1.58 8.54
CA GLY A 79 -6.69 -2.42 7.53
C GLY A 79 -5.18 -2.42 7.66
N ILE A 80 -4.52 -3.27 6.90
CA ILE A 80 -3.05 -3.39 6.92
C ILE A 80 -2.50 -3.35 5.49
N ARG A 81 -1.36 -2.65 5.29
CA ARG A 81 -0.65 -2.64 4.01
C ARG A 81 0.34 -3.80 3.95
N LEU A 82 0.17 -4.66 2.94
CA LEU A 82 1.04 -5.81 2.65
C LEU A 82 2.15 -5.39 1.70
N SER A 83 3.40 -5.67 2.03
CA SER A 83 4.53 -5.22 1.23
C SER A 83 5.66 -6.23 1.14
N HIS A 84 6.44 -6.12 0.05
CA HIS A 84 7.71 -6.80 -0.16
C HIS A 84 8.69 -5.78 -0.76
N ALA A 85 9.87 -5.65 -0.17
CA ALA A 85 10.84 -4.60 -0.52
C ALA A 85 11.40 -4.72 -1.95
N GLY A 86 11.44 -5.94 -2.49
CA GLY A 86 12.17 -6.16 -3.73
C GLY A 86 13.66 -5.87 -3.53
N ALA A 87 14.21 -5.01 -4.38
CA ALA A 87 15.60 -4.58 -4.27
C ALA A 87 15.88 -3.54 -3.15
N LYS A 88 14.86 -3.07 -2.42
CA LYS A 88 15.05 -2.11 -1.32
C LYS A 88 15.28 -2.78 0.03
N THR A 89 16.19 -3.74 0.06
CA THR A 89 16.65 -4.44 1.27
C THR A 89 18.10 -4.87 1.14
N SER A 90 18.65 -5.51 2.15
CA SER A 90 19.97 -6.14 2.15
C SER A 90 19.91 -7.51 2.78
N GLU A 91 20.86 -8.37 2.47
CA GLU A 91 21.01 -9.71 3.08
C GLU A 91 21.18 -9.60 4.59
N GLU A 92 21.94 -8.61 5.07
CA GLU A 92 22.10 -8.34 6.51
C GLU A 92 20.76 -8.08 7.19
N LEU A 93 19.84 -7.34 6.55
CA LEU A 93 18.56 -6.96 7.12
C LEU A 93 17.51 -8.07 7.02
N SER A 94 17.40 -8.69 5.86
CA SER A 94 16.34 -9.66 5.55
C SER A 94 16.72 -11.11 5.88
N GLY A 95 18.01 -11.39 5.94
CA GLY A 95 18.56 -12.75 6.10
C GLY A 95 18.68 -13.52 4.80
N GLU A 96 18.28 -12.92 3.67
CA GLU A 96 18.31 -13.52 2.34
C GLU A 96 18.71 -12.49 1.29
N TYR A 97 19.24 -12.97 0.17
CA TYR A 97 19.63 -12.09 -0.93
C TYR A 97 18.40 -11.41 -1.57
N PRO A 98 18.44 -10.09 -1.81
CA PRO A 98 17.30 -9.38 -2.40
C PRO A 98 16.90 -9.92 -3.77
N VAL A 99 15.60 -10.01 -4.02
CA VAL A 99 15.01 -10.40 -5.31
C VAL A 99 14.17 -9.29 -5.91
N ALA A 100 14.27 -9.10 -7.21
CA ALA A 100 13.54 -8.06 -7.93
C ALA A 100 13.28 -8.50 -9.38
N PRO A 101 12.49 -7.75 -10.21
CA PRO A 101 12.28 -8.12 -11.60
C PRO A 101 13.58 -8.19 -12.41
N SER A 102 14.61 -7.45 -12.01
CA SER A 102 15.92 -7.42 -12.65
C SER A 102 17.00 -7.13 -11.63
N VAL A 103 18.27 -7.11 -12.06
CA VAL A 103 19.37 -6.64 -11.20
C VAL A 103 19.25 -5.14 -10.99
N ILE A 104 18.87 -4.73 -9.79
CA ILE A 104 18.67 -3.33 -9.40
C ILE A 104 19.60 -2.98 -8.26
N ASN A 105 20.20 -1.79 -8.32
CA ASN A 105 21.03 -1.23 -7.26
C ASN A 105 20.50 0.15 -6.85
N PHE A 106 19.97 0.27 -5.63
CA PHE A 106 19.48 1.53 -5.06
C PHE A 106 20.55 2.32 -4.28
N GLY A 107 21.80 1.89 -4.31
CA GLY A 107 22.91 2.57 -3.65
C GLY A 107 23.42 1.86 -2.40
N ARG A 108 24.19 2.59 -1.56
CA ARG A 108 25.02 1.99 -0.51
C ARG A 108 24.29 1.28 0.62
N ASP A 109 23.04 1.61 0.85
CA ASP A 109 22.25 1.08 1.97
C ASP A 109 21.53 -0.23 1.60
N PHE A 110 21.65 -0.68 0.36
CA PHE A 110 20.97 -1.86 -0.18
C PHE A 110 21.96 -2.71 -0.99
N ASP A 111 21.76 -4.03 -0.95
CA ASP A 111 22.48 -4.92 -1.84
C ASP A 111 21.88 -4.87 -3.25
N SER A 112 22.71 -5.17 -4.27
CA SER A 112 22.18 -5.37 -5.62
C SER A 112 21.27 -6.59 -5.61
N SER A 113 20.07 -6.47 -6.13
CA SER A 113 19.17 -7.62 -6.24
C SER A 113 19.65 -8.62 -7.29
N ARG A 114 19.22 -9.87 -7.16
CA ARG A 114 19.15 -10.79 -8.28
C ARG A 114 17.79 -10.72 -8.97
N GLU A 115 17.74 -11.11 -10.21
CA GLU A 115 16.49 -11.30 -10.92
C GLU A 115 15.73 -12.49 -10.31
N PHE A 116 14.43 -12.35 -10.04
CA PHE A 116 13.59 -13.45 -9.57
C PHE A 116 13.32 -14.45 -10.70
N ASP A 117 13.26 -15.72 -10.37
CA ASP A 117 12.85 -16.80 -11.26
C ASP A 117 11.36 -17.17 -11.04
N GLU A 118 10.89 -18.24 -11.69
CA GLU A 118 9.50 -18.70 -11.57
C GLU A 118 9.19 -19.22 -10.17
N GLY A 119 10.14 -19.88 -9.52
CA GLY A 119 10.01 -20.36 -8.13
C GLY A 119 9.88 -19.20 -7.14
N ASP A 120 10.68 -18.15 -7.29
CA ASP A 120 10.56 -16.93 -6.50
C ASP A 120 9.17 -16.28 -6.66
N CYS A 121 8.64 -16.24 -7.89
CA CYS A 121 7.30 -15.71 -8.15
C CYS A 121 6.23 -16.49 -7.40
N GLU A 122 6.29 -17.83 -7.45
CA GLU A 122 5.35 -18.71 -6.74
C GLU A 122 5.42 -18.49 -5.23
N GLU A 123 6.62 -18.41 -4.65
CA GLU A 123 6.81 -18.13 -3.23
C GLU A 123 6.29 -16.76 -2.82
N ILE A 124 6.60 -15.72 -3.59
CA ILE A 124 6.11 -14.35 -3.33
C ILE A 124 4.58 -14.31 -3.35
N ILE A 125 3.95 -14.96 -4.34
CA ILE A 125 2.49 -15.04 -4.43
C ILE A 125 1.91 -15.71 -3.18
N LEU A 126 2.48 -16.83 -2.75
CA LEU A 126 2.05 -17.55 -1.55
C LEU A 126 2.22 -16.70 -0.29
N HIS A 127 3.30 -15.95 -0.16
CA HIS A 127 3.53 -15.05 0.98
C HIS A 127 2.44 -13.97 1.10
N PHE A 128 2.03 -13.36 0.00
CA PHE A 128 0.93 -12.38 0.00
C PHE A 128 -0.41 -13.04 0.32
N ILE A 129 -0.67 -14.25 -0.20
CA ILE A 129 -1.89 -15.01 0.10
C ILE A 129 -1.97 -15.31 1.60
N HIS A 130 -0.92 -15.90 2.17
CA HIS A 130 -0.89 -16.23 3.60
C HIS A 130 -0.96 -14.97 4.49
N ALA A 131 -0.39 -13.85 4.05
CA ALA A 131 -0.52 -12.58 4.76
C ALA A 131 -1.97 -12.07 4.75
N ALA A 132 -2.69 -12.21 3.64
CA ALA A 132 -4.11 -11.86 3.56
C ALA A 132 -4.99 -12.79 4.43
N GLU A 133 -4.70 -14.09 4.45
CA GLU A 133 -5.36 -15.07 5.34
C GLU A 133 -5.18 -14.66 6.81
N ARG A 134 -3.96 -14.33 7.22
CA ARG A 134 -3.67 -13.86 8.59
C ARG A 134 -4.37 -12.54 8.92
N ALA A 135 -4.43 -11.60 7.96
CA ALA A 135 -5.12 -10.34 8.17
C ALA A 135 -6.63 -10.54 8.42
N GLU A 136 -7.26 -11.46 7.68
CA GLU A 136 -8.66 -11.83 7.90
C GLU A 136 -8.87 -12.56 9.23
N GLU A 137 -7.98 -13.49 9.58
CA GLU A 137 -8.02 -14.25 10.84
C GLU A 137 -7.98 -13.34 12.07
N VAL A 138 -7.13 -12.30 12.06
CA VAL A 138 -7.06 -11.34 13.17
C VAL A 138 -8.17 -10.29 13.13
N GLY A 139 -9.04 -10.34 12.11
CA GLY A 139 -10.21 -9.46 11.99
C GLY A 139 -9.90 -8.08 11.41
N MET A 140 -8.93 -7.92 10.54
CA MET A 140 -8.78 -6.69 9.74
C MET A 140 -10.01 -6.49 8.84
N ASP A 141 -10.37 -5.25 8.57
CA ASP A 141 -11.53 -4.91 7.73
C ASP A 141 -11.16 -4.85 6.24
N PHE A 142 -9.89 -4.68 5.91
CA PHE A 142 -9.37 -4.73 4.54
C PHE A 142 -7.85 -4.93 4.55
N VAL A 143 -7.32 -5.41 3.42
CA VAL A 143 -5.88 -5.41 3.14
C VAL A 143 -5.58 -4.45 2.01
N GLU A 144 -4.39 -3.84 2.04
CA GLU A 144 -3.89 -3.04 0.94
C GLU A 144 -2.58 -3.61 0.41
N ILE A 145 -2.56 -3.95 -0.87
CA ILE A 145 -1.35 -4.41 -1.55
C ILE A 145 -0.52 -3.21 -1.97
N ASN A 146 0.75 -3.17 -1.56
CA ASN A 146 1.67 -2.09 -1.90
C ASN A 146 2.28 -2.28 -3.29
N GLY A 147 1.73 -1.60 -4.29
CA GLY A 147 2.27 -1.51 -5.65
C GLY A 147 2.93 -0.15 -5.95
N GLY A 148 3.40 0.57 -4.93
CA GLY A 148 4.08 1.86 -5.04
C GLY A 148 5.42 1.91 -4.29
N ASP A 149 5.90 3.11 -4.01
CA ASP A 149 7.09 3.42 -3.20
C ASP A 149 8.40 2.81 -3.73
N GLN A 150 8.45 2.45 -5.02
CA GLN A 150 9.56 1.71 -5.64
C GLN A 150 9.84 0.37 -4.93
N LEU A 151 8.81 -0.27 -4.37
CA LEU A 151 8.90 -1.62 -3.82
C LEU A 151 8.68 -2.67 -4.91
N LEU A 152 8.70 -3.95 -4.58
CA LEU A 152 8.73 -5.05 -5.55
C LEU A 152 7.72 -4.89 -6.70
N LEU A 153 6.44 -4.67 -6.41
CA LEU A 153 5.40 -4.57 -7.44
C LEU A 153 5.50 -3.28 -8.27
N ASP A 154 6.02 -2.20 -7.69
CA ASP A 154 6.34 -0.98 -8.40
C ASP A 154 7.58 -1.15 -9.29
N GLN A 155 8.60 -1.89 -8.81
CA GLN A 155 9.76 -2.26 -9.62
C GLN A 155 9.35 -3.10 -10.83
N CYS A 156 8.39 -4.02 -10.69
CA CYS A 156 7.83 -4.78 -11.80
C CYS A 156 7.09 -3.89 -12.82
N LEU A 157 6.34 -2.90 -12.34
CA LEU A 157 5.56 -2.01 -13.20
C LEU A 157 6.43 -0.98 -13.94
N SER A 158 7.58 -0.60 -13.40
CA SER A 158 8.48 0.42 -13.98
C SER A 158 9.38 -0.13 -15.06
N VAL A 159 9.37 0.47 -16.25
CA VAL A 159 10.33 0.14 -17.33
C VAL A 159 11.77 0.56 -16.99
N LYS A 160 11.96 1.39 -15.97
CA LYS A 160 13.28 1.77 -15.47
C LYS A 160 13.94 0.65 -14.68
N PHE A 161 13.13 -0.12 -13.94
CA PHE A 161 13.62 -1.17 -13.05
C PHE A 161 13.42 -2.59 -13.61
N ASN A 162 12.51 -2.76 -14.57
CA ASN A 162 12.19 -4.05 -15.16
C ASN A 162 12.74 -4.12 -16.59
N SER A 163 13.76 -4.94 -16.79
CA SER A 163 14.42 -5.19 -18.08
C SER A 163 14.32 -6.67 -18.51
N ARG A 164 13.34 -7.41 -17.97
CA ARG A 164 13.11 -8.82 -18.30
C ARG A 164 12.68 -8.99 -19.76
N ASP A 165 12.92 -10.18 -20.31
CA ASP A 165 12.55 -10.56 -21.68
C ASP A 165 11.47 -11.67 -21.73
N ASP A 166 10.73 -11.86 -20.60
CA ASP A 166 9.70 -12.88 -20.46
C ASP A 166 8.29 -12.30 -20.21
N GLY A 167 7.36 -13.15 -19.80
CA GLY A 167 5.97 -12.77 -19.50
C GLY A 167 5.78 -11.81 -18.31
N TYR A 168 6.84 -11.48 -17.56
CA TYR A 168 6.88 -10.47 -16.52
C TYR A 168 7.60 -9.18 -16.96
N GLY A 169 8.04 -9.12 -18.22
CA GLY A 169 8.87 -8.05 -18.78
C GLY A 169 8.12 -6.75 -19.09
N PRO A 170 8.84 -5.72 -19.58
CA PRO A 170 8.33 -4.36 -19.74
C PRO A 170 7.41 -4.14 -20.96
N ASP A 171 7.29 -5.11 -21.87
CA ASP A 171 6.67 -4.95 -23.19
C ASP A 171 5.20 -4.49 -23.14
N SER A 172 4.48 -4.88 -22.11
CA SER A 172 3.07 -4.50 -21.94
C SER A 172 2.72 -4.24 -20.47
N ILE A 173 1.67 -3.44 -20.24
CA ILE A 173 1.12 -3.26 -18.89
C ILE A 173 0.67 -4.61 -18.30
N ALA A 174 0.15 -5.52 -19.12
CA ALA A 174 -0.28 -6.84 -18.65
C ALA A 174 0.91 -7.65 -18.09
N ASN A 175 2.05 -7.65 -18.77
CA ASN A 175 3.26 -8.33 -18.33
C ASN A 175 3.82 -7.67 -17.04
N ARG A 176 3.94 -6.34 -17.04
CA ARG A 176 4.45 -5.58 -15.89
C ARG A 176 3.57 -5.75 -14.64
N MET A 177 2.28 -5.94 -14.81
CA MET A 177 1.30 -6.16 -13.73
C MET A 177 1.04 -7.64 -13.44
N ARG A 178 1.74 -8.57 -14.11
CA ARG A 178 1.44 -10.00 -14.01
C ARG A 178 1.59 -10.51 -12.58
N LEU A 179 2.70 -10.24 -11.91
CA LEU A 179 2.91 -10.66 -10.52
C LEU A 179 1.82 -10.09 -9.59
N ALA A 180 1.50 -8.81 -9.73
CA ALA A 180 0.42 -8.19 -8.93
C ALA A 180 -0.95 -8.82 -9.21
N THR A 181 -1.23 -9.17 -10.47
CA THR A 181 -2.47 -9.85 -10.88
C THR A 181 -2.56 -11.24 -10.26
N GLU A 182 -1.49 -12.02 -10.33
CA GLU A 182 -1.41 -13.38 -9.79
C GLU A 182 -1.56 -13.37 -8.26
N ILE A 183 -0.98 -12.39 -7.56
CA ILE A 183 -1.19 -12.18 -6.11
C ILE A 183 -2.66 -11.92 -5.80
N VAL A 184 -3.29 -10.93 -6.47
CA VAL A 184 -4.70 -10.58 -6.20
C VAL A 184 -5.62 -11.76 -6.50
N GLN A 185 -5.43 -12.42 -7.63
CA GLN A 185 -6.22 -13.61 -8.02
C GLN A 185 -5.98 -14.78 -7.07
N GLY A 186 -4.73 -14.99 -6.63
CA GLY A 186 -4.39 -16.00 -5.65
C GLY A 186 -5.12 -15.80 -4.33
N ILE A 187 -5.20 -14.56 -3.82
CA ILE A 187 -5.98 -14.21 -2.63
C ILE A 187 -7.46 -14.47 -2.86
N ARG A 188 -8.03 -14.05 -4.01
CA ARG A 188 -9.45 -14.23 -4.34
C ARG A 188 -9.86 -15.70 -4.51
N ASN A 189 -8.95 -16.55 -4.93
CA ASN A 189 -9.20 -17.99 -5.10
C ASN A 189 -9.18 -18.76 -3.76
N ARG A 190 -8.86 -18.13 -2.63
CA ARG A 190 -8.95 -18.74 -1.30
C ARG A 190 -10.38 -18.64 -0.78
N GLU A 191 -11.04 -19.79 -0.58
CA GLU A 191 -12.41 -19.85 -0.04
C GLU A 191 -12.53 -19.26 1.37
N SER A 192 -11.42 -19.21 2.11
CA SER A 192 -11.35 -18.65 3.46
C SER A 192 -11.15 -17.15 3.50
N VAL A 193 -10.93 -16.48 2.34
CA VAL A 193 -10.55 -15.06 2.31
C VAL A 193 -11.60 -14.23 1.57
N HIS A 194 -12.33 -13.43 2.33
CA HIS A 194 -13.37 -12.52 1.82
C HIS A 194 -13.04 -11.04 2.00
N ILE A 195 -11.91 -10.77 2.65
CA ILE A 195 -11.47 -9.41 2.99
C ILE A 195 -11.37 -8.51 1.76
N PRO A 196 -11.88 -7.26 1.80
CA PRO A 196 -11.68 -6.30 0.72
C PRO A 196 -10.20 -6.04 0.43
N ILE A 197 -9.85 -5.97 -0.87
CA ILE A 197 -8.49 -5.70 -1.34
C ILE A 197 -8.40 -4.29 -1.90
N ALA A 198 -7.63 -3.43 -1.23
CA ALA A 198 -7.16 -2.17 -1.78
C ALA A 198 -5.83 -2.37 -2.54
N TYR A 199 -5.57 -1.54 -3.53
CA TYR A 199 -4.29 -1.54 -4.24
C TYR A 199 -3.73 -0.11 -4.28
N TYR A 200 -2.60 0.07 -3.60
CA TYR A 200 -1.84 1.30 -3.57
C TYR A 200 -0.84 1.35 -4.73
N PHE A 201 -0.79 2.45 -5.47
CA PHE A 201 0.16 2.62 -6.55
C PHE A 201 0.56 4.08 -6.74
N SER A 202 1.84 4.29 -7.06
CA SER A 202 2.42 5.58 -7.40
C SER A 202 2.48 5.76 -8.92
N VAL A 203 2.29 7.01 -9.37
CA VAL A 203 2.43 7.39 -10.78
C VAL A 203 3.68 8.23 -11.03
N MET A 204 4.23 8.84 -9.98
CA MET A 204 5.32 9.82 -10.07
C MET A 204 6.55 9.30 -10.83
N ASP A 205 7.08 8.15 -10.40
CA ASP A 205 8.30 7.57 -11.00
C ASP A 205 8.06 7.08 -12.43
N LYS A 206 6.81 6.78 -12.77
CA LYS A 206 6.42 6.26 -14.08
C LYS A 206 6.28 7.33 -15.15
N VAL A 207 6.08 8.59 -14.77
CA VAL A 207 6.07 9.72 -15.71
C VAL A 207 7.45 9.91 -16.35
N GLU A 208 8.53 9.74 -15.57
CA GLU A 208 9.91 9.75 -16.07
C GLU A 208 10.19 8.58 -17.00
N ASP A 209 9.53 7.44 -16.83
CA ASP A 209 9.60 6.25 -17.67
C ASP A 209 8.71 6.37 -18.95
N GLY A 210 8.08 7.52 -19.18
CA GLY A 210 7.16 7.71 -20.29
C GLY A 210 5.76 7.12 -20.04
N PHE A 211 5.38 6.88 -18.78
CA PHE A 211 4.05 6.38 -18.41
C PHE A 211 2.95 7.38 -18.79
N THR A 212 1.98 6.95 -19.57
CA THR A 212 0.93 7.80 -20.17
C THR A 212 -0.43 7.59 -19.48
N PRO A 213 -1.42 8.50 -19.75
CA PRO A 213 -2.80 8.24 -19.33
C PRO A 213 -3.41 6.95 -19.89
N LYS A 214 -2.92 6.45 -21.04
CA LYS A 214 -3.35 5.15 -21.59
C LYS A 214 -2.81 4.00 -20.76
N ASP A 215 -1.56 4.09 -20.30
CA ASP A 215 -0.95 3.09 -19.42
C ASP A 215 -1.65 3.07 -18.07
N LEU A 216 -1.97 4.23 -17.50
CA LEU A 216 -2.77 4.34 -16.28
C LEU A 216 -4.13 3.64 -16.45
N ALA A 217 -4.84 3.94 -17.53
CA ALA A 217 -6.13 3.30 -17.80
C ALA A 217 -6.01 1.78 -18.03
N ALA A 218 -4.90 1.32 -18.61
CA ALA A 218 -4.62 -0.11 -18.77
C ALA A 218 -4.33 -0.77 -17.41
N THR A 219 -3.49 -0.16 -16.58
CA THR A 219 -3.18 -0.61 -15.21
C THR A 219 -4.47 -0.77 -14.38
N ILE A 220 -5.34 0.24 -14.39
CA ILE A 220 -6.62 0.20 -13.67
C ILE A 220 -7.52 -0.93 -14.18
N ARG A 221 -7.59 -1.16 -15.49
CA ARG A 221 -8.36 -2.27 -16.06
C ARG A 221 -7.82 -3.63 -15.64
N VAL A 222 -6.50 -3.79 -15.56
CA VAL A 222 -5.85 -5.01 -15.08
C VAL A 222 -6.23 -5.24 -13.61
N LEU A 223 -6.06 -4.24 -12.74
CA LEU A 223 -6.41 -4.32 -11.33
C LEU A 223 -7.89 -4.68 -11.11
N LYS A 224 -8.79 -4.05 -11.87
CA LYS A 224 -10.22 -4.38 -11.82
C LYS A 224 -10.50 -5.83 -12.17
N LYS A 225 -9.88 -6.32 -13.25
CA LYS A 225 -10.08 -7.70 -13.71
C LYS A 225 -9.51 -8.73 -12.75
N SER A 226 -8.43 -8.40 -12.02
CA SER A 226 -7.83 -9.28 -11.02
C SER A 226 -8.66 -9.42 -9.75
N GLY A 227 -9.59 -8.48 -9.47
CA GLY A 227 -10.45 -8.53 -8.28
C GLY A 227 -10.12 -7.51 -7.20
N VAL A 228 -9.42 -6.42 -7.54
CA VAL A 228 -9.22 -5.27 -6.63
C VAL A 228 -10.55 -4.54 -6.41
N ASP A 229 -10.89 -4.27 -5.14
CA ASP A 229 -12.12 -3.57 -4.75
C ASP A 229 -11.92 -2.07 -4.63
N ILE A 230 -10.76 -1.62 -4.13
CA ILE A 230 -10.49 -0.23 -3.77
C ILE A 230 -9.19 0.21 -4.46
N LEU A 231 -9.22 1.35 -5.15
CA LEU A 231 -8.02 1.97 -5.69
C LEU A 231 -7.45 3.02 -4.74
N HIS A 232 -6.14 3.00 -4.56
CA HIS A 232 -5.40 3.98 -3.78
C HIS A 232 -4.26 4.58 -4.61
N PRO A 233 -4.58 5.47 -5.57
CA PRO A 233 -3.56 6.18 -6.32
C PRO A 233 -2.93 7.30 -5.49
N ILE A 234 -1.59 7.42 -5.53
CA ILE A 234 -0.87 8.46 -4.82
C ILE A 234 -0.08 9.36 -5.77
N THR A 235 -0.05 10.64 -5.40
CA THR A 235 0.88 11.65 -5.93
C THR A 235 1.50 12.44 -4.77
N VAL A 236 2.54 13.21 -5.05
CA VAL A 236 3.14 14.10 -4.04
C VAL A 236 2.11 15.10 -3.51
N HIS A 237 1.20 15.58 -4.36
CA HIS A 237 0.12 16.49 -3.97
C HIS A 237 -1.19 16.05 -4.64
N ALA A 238 -2.18 15.72 -3.82
CA ALA A 238 -3.46 15.16 -4.29
C ALA A 238 -4.19 16.04 -5.33
N LEU A 239 -4.07 17.36 -5.22
CA LEU A 239 -4.71 18.34 -6.11
C LEU A 239 -3.85 18.77 -7.30
N ASN A 240 -2.61 18.29 -7.42
CA ASN A 240 -1.77 18.61 -8.57
C ASN A 240 -2.28 17.92 -9.83
N HIS A 241 -2.18 18.63 -10.93
CA HIS A 241 -2.48 18.09 -12.25
C HIS A 241 -1.39 17.10 -12.67
N CYS A 242 -1.79 16.05 -13.38
CA CYS A 242 -0.93 15.00 -13.89
C CYS A 242 -0.91 14.96 -15.42
N PHE A 243 0.17 14.45 -15.98
CA PHE A 243 0.33 14.24 -17.43
C PHE A 243 0.19 15.52 -18.26
N GLU A 244 0.66 16.67 -17.74
CA GLU A 244 0.58 17.98 -18.40
C GLU A 244 -0.86 18.35 -18.84
N ARG A 245 -1.86 17.91 -18.10
CA ARG A 245 -3.28 18.14 -18.32
C ARG A 245 -3.93 18.79 -17.10
N GLU A 246 -5.03 19.54 -17.31
CA GLU A 246 -5.81 20.15 -16.22
C GLU A 246 -6.67 19.11 -15.48
N LYS A 247 -6.03 18.05 -14.96
CA LYS A 247 -6.68 16.98 -14.18
C LYS A 247 -5.75 16.41 -13.14
N THR A 248 -6.30 16.19 -11.95
CA THR A 248 -5.63 15.44 -10.89
C THR A 248 -5.54 13.96 -11.24
N LEU A 249 -4.66 13.22 -10.55
CA LEU A 249 -4.54 11.78 -10.76
C LEU A 249 -5.87 11.06 -10.51
N ILE A 250 -6.60 11.43 -9.47
CA ILE A 250 -7.84 10.76 -9.12
C ILE A 250 -8.94 11.02 -10.16
N GLU A 251 -8.99 12.19 -10.78
CA GLU A 251 -9.89 12.47 -11.91
C GLU A 251 -9.58 11.58 -13.14
N TRP A 252 -8.32 11.21 -13.33
CA TRP A 252 -7.94 10.24 -14.36
C TRP A 252 -8.40 8.82 -14.00
N THR A 253 -8.32 8.43 -12.72
CA THR A 253 -8.73 7.08 -12.28
C THR A 253 -10.24 6.90 -12.34
N VAL A 254 -11.03 7.87 -11.90
CA VAL A 254 -12.51 7.83 -11.92
C VAL A 254 -13.08 7.57 -13.32
N ARG A 255 -12.46 8.09 -14.36
CA ARG A 255 -12.91 7.87 -15.75
C ARG A 255 -12.82 6.42 -16.20
N SER A 256 -11.85 5.70 -15.67
CA SER A 256 -11.54 4.33 -16.10
C SER A 256 -12.17 3.25 -15.21
N PHE A 257 -12.57 3.62 -13.99
CA PHE A 257 -13.04 2.69 -12.99
C PHE A 257 -13.95 3.41 -11.98
N LYS A 258 -15.05 2.78 -11.58
CA LYS A 258 -15.98 3.29 -10.57
C LYS A 258 -15.98 2.45 -9.25
N PRO A 259 -14.85 1.90 -8.77
CA PRO A 259 -14.81 1.34 -7.43
C PRO A 259 -14.61 2.46 -6.42
N PRO A 260 -14.76 2.16 -5.13
CA PRO A 260 -14.30 3.03 -4.07
C PRO A 260 -12.84 3.44 -4.26
N GLN A 261 -12.55 4.72 -4.00
CA GLN A 261 -11.22 5.28 -4.18
C GLN A 261 -10.72 6.02 -2.94
N ILE A 262 -9.44 5.85 -2.68
CA ILE A 262 -8.71 6.56 -1.62
C ILE A 262 -7.88 7.66 -2.29
N MET A 263 -8.04 8.91 -1.85
CA MET A 263 -7.25 10.04 -2.29
C MET A 263 -6.13 10.34 -1.28
N GLU A 264 -4.88 10.20 -1.72
CA GLU A 264 -3.70 10.53 -0.94
C GLU A 264 -2.80 11.51 -1.72
N GLY A 265 -2.11 12.39 -1.00
CA GLY A 265 -1.14 13.34 -1.53
C GLY A 265 -1.08 14.61 -0.70
N ASN A 266 -0.30 14.57 0.39
CA ASN A 266 0.08 15.73 1.19
C ASN A 266 -1.09 16.63 1.65
N ILE A 267 -2.24 16.02 2.01
CA ILE A 267 -3.39 16.76 2.56
C ILE A 267 -3.06 17.16 4.00
N LYS A 268 -2.48 18.35 4.17
CA LYS A 268 -1.94 18.87 5.45
C LYS A 268 -2.81 19.93 6.11
N SER A 269 -3.92 20.31 5.49
CA SER A 269 -4.76 21.38 6.03
C SER A 269 -6.24 21.09 5.86
N PRO A 270 -7.12 21.65 6.74
CA PRO A 270 -8.55 21.57 6.56
C PRO A 270 -9.03 22.16 5.22
N GLN A 271 -8.35 23.19 4.75
CA GLN A 271 -8.66 23.83 3.46
C GLN A 271 -8.40 22.86 2.31
N LEU A 272 -7.22 22.19 2.28
CA LEU A 272 -6.90 21.18 1.28
C LEU A 272 -7.87 20.00 1.32
N LEU A 273 -8.29 19.58 2.54
CA LEU A 273 -9.29 18.52 2.68
C LEU A 273 -10.65 18.95 2.16
N GLN A 274 -11.06 20.22 2.39
CA GLN A 274 -12.29 20.77 1.86
C GLN A 274 -12.23 20.83 0.34
N GLU A 275 -11.18 21.38 -0.25
CA GLU A 275 -10.96 21.44 -1.69
C GLU A 275 -10.97 20.05 -2.33
N ALA A 276 -10.29 19.07 -1.72
CA ALA A 276 -10.33 17.68 -2.18
C ALA A 276 -11.75 17.09 -2.08
N GLY A 277 -12.49 17.38 -1.01
CA GLY A 277 -13.86 16.94 -0.80
C GLY A 277 -14.86 17.56 -1.80
N GLU A 278 -14.64 18.80 -2.21
CA GLU A 278 -15.47 19.49 -3.22
C GLU A 278 -15.39 18.80 -4.60
N LEU A 279 -14.31 18.11 -4.92
CA LEU A 279 -14.20 17.29 -6.13
C LEU A 279 -15.21 16.13 -6.13
N ASN A 280 -15.56 15.62 -4.95
CA ASN A 280 -16.54 14.53 -4.74
C ASN A 280 -16.27 13.28 -5.60
N ILE A 281 -14.98 12.88 -5.68
CA ILE A 281 -14.50 11.79 -6.53
C ILE A 281 -13.75 10.69 -5.76
N ALA A 282 -13.60 10.85 -4.44
CA ALA A 282 -12.99 9.86 -3.57
C ALA A 282 -13.91 9.55 -2.39
N ASP A 283 -13.89 8.30 -1.93
CA ASP A 283 -14.65 7.82 -0.79
C ASP A 283 -13.88 8.00 0.52
N TRP A 284 -12.55 7.99 0.45
CA TRP A 284 -11.65 8.26 1.58
C TRP A 284 -10.58 9.27 1.20
N TYR A 285 -10.26 10.12 2.17
CA TYR A 285 -9.16 11.09 2.07
C TYR A 285 -8.11 10.75 3.11
N VAL A 286 -6.87 10.52 2.67
CA VAL A 286 -5.74 10.26 3.56
C VAL A 286 -5.14 11.58 4.01
N MET A 287 -5.18 11.81 5.30
CA MET A 287 -4.61 12.99 5.94
C MET A 287 -3.19 12.74 6.40
N ASP A 288 -2.30 13.69 6.12
CA ASP A 288 -0.94 13.67 6.61
C ASP A 288 -0.89 13.62 8.16
N ARG A 289 0.08 12.88 8.69
CA ARG A 289 0.23 12.68 10.14
C ARG A 289 0.42 13.97 10.93
N SER A 290 0.92 15.04 10.32
CA SER A 290 1.09 16.35 10.97
C SER A 290 -0.23 16.93 11.45
N ILE A 291 -1.36 16.54 10.85
CA ILE A 291 -2.72 16.93 11.28
C ILE A 291 -3.02 16.34 12.65
N PHE A 292 -2.62 15.08 12.88
CA PHE A 292 -2.91 14.37 14.13
C PHE A 292 -2.12 14.89 15.34
N ALA A 293 -1.03 15.61 15.10
CA ALA A 293 -0.29 16.32 16.14
C ALA A 293 -1.01 17.58 16.66
N ARG A 294 -2.14 17.98 16.05
CA ARG A 294 -2.89 19.21 16.37
C ARG A 294 -4.37 18.89 16.68
N PRO A 295 -4.72 18.50 17.91
CA PRO A 295 -6.08 18.06 18.28
C PRO A 295 -7.19 19.06 17.93
N GLN A 296 -6.89 20.38 17.94
CA GLN A 296 -7.84 21.42 17.56
C GLN A 296 -8.33 21.31 16.09
N TRP A 297 -7.59 20.64 15.24
CA TRP A 297 -7.97 20.45 13.83
C TRP A 297 -9.12 19.48 13.66
N PHE A 298 -9.15 18.41 14.46
CA PHE A 298 -10.29 17.49 14.48
C PHE A 298 -11.57 18.14 14.98
N ALA A 299 -11.47 18.99 16.01
CA ALA A 299 -12.60 19.77 16.48
C ALA A 299 -13.11 20.73 15.41
N PHE A 300 -12.23 21.31 14.62
CA PHE A 300 -12.57 22.19 13.51
C PHE A 300 -13.23 21.40 12.35
N LEU A 301 -12.66 20.26 11.96
CA LEU A 301 -13.22 19.39 10.91
C LEU A 301 -14.60 18.87 11.27
N LYS A 302 -14.80 18.40 12.51
CA LYS A 302 -16.13 17.99 13.02
C LYS A 302 -17.18 19.09 12.90
N ARG A 303 -16.83 20.34 13.16
CA ARG A 303 -17.76 21.46 13.06
C ARG A 303 -18.14 21.83 11.63
N LYS A 304 -17.24 21.62 10.66
CA LYS A 304 -17.47 22.02 9.25
C LYS A 304 -18.00 20.91 8.34
N LEU A 305 -17.74 19.63 8.66
CA LEU A 305 -18.16 18.50 7.82
C LEU A 305 -19.49 17.88 8.26
N ILE A 306 -20.06 18.32 9.39
CA ILE A 306 -21.36 17.86 9.92
C ILE A 306 -22.49 18.89 9.65
N THR A 307 -22.15 20.03 9.06
CA THR A 307 -23.13 21.01 8.54
C THR A 307 -23.27 20.88 7.05
#